data_fe0e6fd4da414917db40357cf74dd254
#
_entry.id   fe0e6fd4da414917db40357cf74dd254
#
_cell.length_a   1.000
_cell.length_b   1.000
_cell.length_c   1.000
_cell.angle_alpha   90.00
_cell.angle_beta   90.00
_cell.angle_gamma   90.00
#
_symmetry.space_group_name_H-M   'P 1'
#
loop_
_entity.id
_entity.type
_entity.pdbx_description
1 polymer ?
#
loop_
_entity_poly.entity_id
_entity_poly.type
_entity_poly.pdbx_seq_one_letter_code
_entity_poly.pdbx_strand_id
1 'polypeptide(L)'
;MDILKSYGISDKTYELVCECEKEVKHCFEKIDKTAEKNVWKVMKAFHDNKESEAHFAPSSGYGTDDLGRDTLEKVYADIFECEDALVRHQLISGTHTLSTAFFGILRPGDILFSITGKPYDTLEEVIGISGEPGNGSLADFGVKYIQSDLIDGDVNYEEAEKILRENKIRLVTIQ
;
A
#
# COMPACT_ATOMS: atom_id res chain seq x y z
N MET A 1 28.00 -23.85 15.49
CA MET A 1 27.23 -25.10 15.29
C MET A 1 26.49 -25.62 16.54
N ASP A 2 27.05 -25.52 17.72
CA ASP A 2 26.34 -25.99 18.93
C ASP A 2 25.03 -25.26 19.20
N ILE A 3 24.93 -23.98 18.89
CA ILE A 3 23.72 -23.18 19.13
C ILE A 3 22.55 -23.67 18.25
N LEU A 4 22.79 -24.04 16.99
CA LEU A 4 21.75 -24.55 16.10
C LEU A 4 21.19 -25.89 16.61
N LYS A 5 22.07 -26.76 17.15
CA LYS A 5 21.66 -28.04 17.78
C LYS A 5 20.78 -27.84 19.02
N SER A 6 21.01 -26.76 19.79
CA SER A 6 20.16 -26.41 20.92
C SER A 6 18.73 -26.05 20.54
N TYR A 7 18.52 -25.60 19.31
CA TYR A 7 17.21 -25.34 18.69
C TYR A 7 16.63 -26.56 17.95
N GLY A 8 17.28 -27.73 18.01
CA GLY A 8 16.83 -28.94 17.32
C GLY A 8 17.10 -28.94 15.80
N ILE A 9 17.95 -28.04 15.31
CA ILE A 9 18.33 -27.97 13.90
C ILE A 9 19.46 -28.97 13.65
N SER A 10 19.21 -29.94 12.75
CA SER A 10 20.22 -30.92 12.37
C SER A 10 21.23 -30.32 11.39
N ASP A 11 22.44 -30.89 11.35
CA ASP A 11 23.48 -30.49 10.40
C ASP A 11 22.97 -30.61 8.95
N LYS A 12 22.22 -31.68 8.65
CA LYS A 12 21.60 -31.89 7.32
C LYS A 12 20.60 -30.79 6.95
N THR A 13 19.80 -30.34 7.90
CA THR A 13 18.85 -29.22 7.66
C THR A 13 19.60 -27.92 7.39
N TYR A 14 20.66 -27.68 8.15
CA TYR A 14 21.50 -26.49 7.96
C TYR A 14 22.21 -26.49 6.59
N GLU A 15 22.79 -27.64 6.20
CA GLU A 15 23.42 -27.79 4.89
C GLU A 15 22.43 -27.53 3.75
N LEU A 16 21.22 -28.09 3.83
CA LEU A 16 20.15 -27.84 2.85
C LEU A 16 19.80 -26.35 2.73
N VAL A 17 19.65 -25.65 3.85
CA VAL A 17 19.39 -24.21 3.84
C VAL A 17 20.55 -23.46 3.15
N CYS A 18 21.79 -23.78 3.47
CA CYS A 18 22.94 -23.15 2.84
C CYS A 18 23.04 -23.42 1.32
N GLU A 19 22.61 -24.59 0.86
CA GLU A 19 22.52 -24.89 -0.59
C GLU A 19 21.42 -24.05 -1.25
N CYS A 20 20.22 -24.02 -0.69
CA CYS A 20 19.13 -23.18 -1.19
C CYS A 20 19.51 -21.69 -1.25
N GLU A 21 20.15 -21.17 -0.19
CA GLU A 21 20.61 -19.78 -0.15
C GLU A 21 21.60 -19.46 -1.30
N LYS A 22 22.49 -20.40 -1.61
CA LYS A 22 23.43 -20.22 -2.76
C LYS A 22 22.69 -20.15 -4.09
N GLU A 23 21.66 -20.99 -4.27
CA GLU A 23 20.89 -21.02 -5.52
C GLU A 23 20.10 -19.71 -5.74
N VAL A 24 19.53 -19.15 -4.67
CA VAL A 24 18.72 -17.92 -4.76
C VAL A 24 19.51 -16.62 -4.56
N LYS A 25 20.81 -16.71 -4.30
CA LYS A 25 21.67 -15.55 -4.01
C LYS A 25 21.55 -14.45 -5.09
N HIS A 26 21.47 -14.81 -6.35
CA HIS A 26 21.32 -13.85 -7.46
C HIS A 26 20.00 -13.07 -7.39
N CYS A 27 18.95 -13.65 -6.79
CA CYS A 27 17.68 -12.94 -6.54
C CYS A 27 17.87 -11.93 -5.43
N PHE A 28 18.55 -12.30 -4.34
CA PHE A 28 18.83 -11.40 -3.22
C PHE A 28 19.68 -10.22 -3.66
N GLU A 29 20.71 -10.42 -4.47
CA GLU A 29 21.55 -9.34 -4.99
C GLU A 29 20.78 -8.29 -5.80
N LYS A 30 19.71 -8.69 -6.50
CA LYS A 30 18.80 -7.75 -7.19
C LYS A 30 17.94 -6.98 -6.21
N ILE A 31 17.40 -7.68 -5.21
CA ILE A 31 16.56 -7.08 -4.16
C ILE A 31 17.39 -6.09 -3.34
N ASP A 32 18.59 -6.46 -2.94
CA ASP A 32 19.51 -5.63 -2.15
C ASP A 32 19.83 -4.30 -2.83
N LYS A 33 20.09 -4.31 -4.15
CA LYS A 33 20.31 -3.07 -4.92
C LYS A 33 19.08 -2.14 -4.89
N THR A 34 17.89 -2.71 -4.99
CA THR A 34 16.65 -1.94 -4.92
C THR A 34 16.41 -1.41 -3.51
N ALA A 35 16.65 -2.26 -2.51
CA ALA A 35 16.53 -1.90 -1.10
C ALA A 35 17.51 -0.77 -0.73
N GLU A 36 18.77 -0.88 -1.13
CA GLU A 36 19.78 0.16 -0.91
C GLU A 36 19.34 1.51 -1.48
N LYS A 37 18.90 1.53 -2.73
CA LYS A 37 18.39 2.76 -3.38
C LYS A 37 17.22 3.36 -2.59
N ASN A 38 16.29 2.53 -2.15
CA ASN A 38 15.12 2.99 -1.40
C ASN A 38 15.49 3.49 0.00
N VAL A 39 16.43 2.82 0.67
CA VAL A 39 16.96 3.29 1.98
C VAL A 39 17.57 4.68 1.85
N TRP A 40 18.41 4.91 0.84
CA TRP A 40 18.99 6.23 0.61
C TRP A 40 17.94 7.30 0.30
N LYS A 41 16.89 6.95 -0.45
CA LYS A 41 15.77 7.86 -0.72
C LYS A 41 15.05 8.26 0.57
N VAL A 42 14.74 7.30 1.42
CA VAL A 42 14.11 7.54 2.73
C VAL A 42 15.01 8.39 3.63
N MET A 43 16.28 8.02 3.77
CA MET A 43 17.25 8.77 4.57
C MET A 43 17.40 10.21 4.09
N LYS A 44 17.40 10.42 2.78
CA LYS A 44 17.44 11.76 2.20
C LYS A 44 16.21 12.59 2.59
N ALA A 45 15.01 12.02 2.53
CA ALA A 45 13.79 12.72 2.90
C ALA A 45 13.81 13.16 4.38
N PHE A 46 14.24 12.29 5.29
CA PHE A 46 14.43 12.67 6.70
C PHE A 46 15.47 13.78 6.88
N HIS A 47 16.61 13.69 6.21
CA HIS A 47 17.66 14.69 6.27
C HIS A 47 17.21 16.06 5.72
N ASP A 48 16.56 16.08 4.57
CA ASP A 48 16.10 17.31 3.91
C ASP A 48 15.03 18.03 4.76
N ASN A 49 14.18 17.28 5.45
CA ASN A 49 13.18 17.82 6.38
C ASN A 49 13.75 18.11 7.79
N LYS A 50 15.07 17.91 7.99
CA LYS A 50 15.79 18.23 9.25
C LYS A 50 15.16 17.57 10.48
N GLU A 51 14.74 16.32 10.33
CA GLU A 51 14.14 15.56 11.40
C GLU A 51 15.09 15.51 12.61
N SER A 52 14.54 15.65 13.80
CA SER A 52 15.27 15.73 15.06
C SER A 52 14.41 15.25 16.23
N GLU A 53 15.00 15.09 17.40
CA GLU A 53 14.30 14.69 18.63
C GLU A 53 13.10 15.61 18.96
N ALA A 54 13.12 16.87 18.57
CA ALA A 54 12.02 17.81 18.79
C ALA A 54 10.71 17.38 18.11
N HIS A 55 10.77 16.61 17.02
CA HIS A 55 9.60 16.12 16.29
C HIS A 55 8.86 14.99 17.03
N PHE A 56 9.49 14.37 18.03
CA PHE A 56 8.89 13.34 18.87
C PHE A 56 8.30 13.90 20.16
N ALA A 57 8.37 15.22 20.39
CA ALA A 57 7.76 15.84 21.54
C ALA A 57 6.24 15.68 21.51
N PRO A 58 5.58 15.35 22.64
CA PRO A 58 4.14 15.22 22.70
C PRO A 58 3.45 16.54 22.30
N SER A 59 2.38 16.42 21.51
CA SER A 59 1.49 17.53 21.16
C SER A 59 0.04 17.21 21.59
N SER A 60 -0.83 18.22 21.63
CA SER A 60 -2.23 18.01 21.91
C SER A 60 -2.99 17.38 20.74
N GLY A 61 -2.41 17.37 19.55
CA GLY A 61 -3.06 16.95 18.31
C GLY A 61 -4.13 17.94 17.79
N TYR A 62 -4.40 18.99 18.55
CA TYR A 62 -5.33 20.06 18.19
C TYR A 62 -4.52 21.31 17.84
N GLY A 63 -4.37 21.61 16.66
CA GLY A 63 -3.65 22.82 16.30
C GLY A 63 -3.13 22.76 14.90
N THR A 64 -2.71 23.89 14.42
CA THR A 64 -2.14 24.08 13.08
C THR A 64 -0.65 23.84 13.06
N ASP A 65 0.00 23.77 14.21
CA ASP A 65 1.46 23.71 14.32
C ASP A 65 1.91 22.45 15.10
N ASP A 66 1.58 21.27 14.59
CA ASP A 66 2.12 20.02 15.09
C ASP A 66 3.38 19.67 14.31
N LEU A 67 4.54 20.02 14.87
CA LEU A 67 5.83 19.88 14.21
C LEU A 67 6.10 18.46 13.72
N GLY A 68 5.82 17.45 14.56
CA GLY A 68 6.06 16.04 14.21
C GLY A 68 5.17 15.57 13.08
N ARG A 69 3.87 15.84 13.19
CA ARG A 69 2.87 15.48 12.18
C ARG A 69 3.16 16.13 10.83
N ASP A 70 3.36 17.43 10.84
CA ASP A 70 3.52 18.22 9.62
C ASP A 70 4.85 17.88 8.91
N THR A 71 5.90 17.54 9.68
CA THR A 71 7.16 17.05 9.11
C THR A 71 7.03 15.63 8.57
N LEU A 72 6.31 14.73 9.25
CA LEU A 72 6.09 13.37 8.78
C LEU A 72 5.37 13.37 7.42
N GLU A 73 4.38 14.23 7.23
CA GLU A 73 3.68 14.37 5.95
C GLU A 73 4.60 14.82 4.83
N LYS A 74 5.50 15.77 5.08
CA LYS A 74 6.52 16.19 4.11
C LYS A 74 7.50 15.08 3.77
N VAL A 75 7.96 14.34 4.78
CA VAL A 75 8.83 13.17 4.57
C VAL A 75 8.16 12.13 3.67
N TYR A 76 6.87 11.84 3.90
CA TYR A 76 6.10 10.93 3.05
C TYR A 76 5.94 11.49 1.62
N ALA A 77 5.61 12.77 1.49
CA ALA A 77 5.50 13.41 0.19
C ALA A 77 6.81 13.31 -0.61
N ASP A 78 7.95 13.55 0.02
CA ASP A 78 9.27 13.44 -0.60
C ASP A 78 9.61 11.99 -0.99
N ILE A 79 9.31 11.00 -0.11
CA ILE A 79 9.57 9.58 -0.39
C ILE A 79 8.75 9.10 -1.60
N PHE A 80 7.49 9.48 -1.67
CA PHE A 80 6.58 9.05 -2.74
C PHE A 80 6.55 9.99 -3.94
N GLU A 81 7.34 11.07 -3.92
CA GLU A 81 7.45 12.06 -5.00
C GLU A 81 6.08 12.66 -5.36
N CYS A 82 5.28 12.96 -4.34
CA CYS A 82 3.96 13.56 -4.49
C CYS A 82 3.92 14.97 -3.91
N GLU A 83 2.89 15.74 -4.27
CA GLU A 83 2.75 17.14 -3.85
C GLU A 83 2.48 17.28 -2.36
N ASP A 84 1.77 16.30 -1.79
CA ASP A 84 1.36 16.28 -0.39
C ASP A 84 1.06 14.86 0.09
N ALA A 85 1.01 14.66 1.40
CA ALA A 85 0.65 13.40 2.02
C ALA A 85 -0.21 13.64 3.26
N LEU A 86 -1.13 12.73 3.53
CA LEU A 86 -1.94 12.72 4.75
C LEU A 86 -1.58 11.50 5.59
N VAL A 87 -0.79 11.72 6.63
CA VAL A 87 -0.33 10.66 7.54
C VAL A 87 -0.94 10.90 8.93
N ARG A 88 -1.94 10.12 9.28
CA ARG A 88 -2.72 10.31 10.52
C ARG A 88 -2.89 8.99 11.25
N HIS A 89 -2.69 8.99 12.56
CA HIS A 89 -2.93 7.82 13.41
C HIS A 89 -4.43 7.44 13.48
N GLN A 90 -5.33 8.34 13.10
CA GLN A 90 -6.77 8.06 12.97
C GLN A 90 -7.08 7.14 11.78
N LEU A 91 -6.18 7.02 10.80
CA LEU A 91 -6.25 6.05 9.73
C LEU A 91 -5.68 4.71 10.24
N ILE A 92 -6.49 3.96 10.96
CA ILE A 92 -6.08 2.84 11.81
C ILE A 92 -5.72 1.56 11.06
N SER A 93 -6.01 1.48 9.75
CA SER A 93 -5.68 0.33 8.90
C SER A 93 -5.63 0.73 7.43
N GLY A 94 -5.04 -0.14 6.59
CA GLY A 94 -5.07 0.04 5.13
C GLY A 94 -6.49 0.08 4.58
N THR A 95 -7.37 -0.81 5.03
CA THR A 95 -8.79 -0.84 4.64
C THR A 95 -9.49 0.47 5.01
N HIS A 96 -9.26 1.00 6.22
CA HIS A 96 -9.84 2.27 6.64
C HIS A 96 -9.33 3.44 5.79
N THR A 97 -8.04 3.44 5.47
CA THR A 97 -7.44 4.48 4.61
C THR A 97 -8.04 4.47 3.21
N LEU A 98 -8.13 3.29 2.58
CA LEU A 98 -8.71 3.13 1.25
C LEU A 98 -10.22 3.45 1.25
N SER A 99 -10.96 3.01 2.27
CA SER A 99 -12.37 3.36 2.44
C SER A 99 -12.56 4.88 2.52
N THR A 100 -11.75 5.54 3.35
CA THR A 100 -11.80 7.01 3.49
C THR A 100 -11.53 7.71 2.16
N ALA A 101 -10.54 7.24 1.39
CA ALA A 101 -10.23 7.78 0.08
C ALA A 101 -11.37 7.55 -0.93
N PHE A 102 -11.91 6.34 -0.97
CA PHE A 102 -13.00 6.00 -1.89
C PHE A 102 -14.26 6.82 -1.62
N PHE A 103 -14.74 6.88 -0.37
CA PHE A 103 -15.89 7.71 0.00
C PHE A 103 -15.63 9.20 -0.14
N GLY A 104 -14.37 9.63 0.00
CA GLY A 104 -13.96 11.01 -0.22
C GLY A 104 -14.06 11.44 -1.68
N ILE A 105 -13.74 10.56 -2.62
CA ILE A 105 -13.62 10.86 -4.06
C ILE A 105 -14.89 10.50 -4.84
N LEU A 106 -15.50 9.35 -4.54
CA LEU A 106 -16.63 8.80 -5.29
C LEU A 106 -17.97 9.39 -4.85
N ARG A 107 -18.87 9.52 -5.81
CA ARG A 107 -20.24 10.02 -5.62
C ARG A 107 -21.24 9.06 -6.27
N PRO A 108 -22.53 9.11 -5.91
CA PRO A 108 -23.57 8.31 -6.55
C PRO A 108 -23.55 8.44 -8.07
N GLY A 109 -23.51 7.30 -8.76
CA GLY A 109 -23.39 7.21 -10.22
C GLY A 109 -21.96 7.12 -10.75
N ASP A 110 -20.94 7.37 -9.92
CA ASP A 110 -19.53 7.18 -10.31
C ASP A 110 -19.18 5.69 -10.46
N ILE A 111 -18.08 5.44 -11.19
CA ILE A 111 -17.54 4.10 -11.41
C ILE A 111 -16.14 4.01 -10.80
N LEU A 112 -15.97 3.00 -9.94
CA LEU A 112 -14.69 2.51 -9.46
C LEU A 112 -14.21 1.37 -10.35
N PHE A 113 -13.01 1.49 -10.91
CA PHE A 113 -12.41 0.46 -11.75
C PHE A 113 -11.16 -0.14 -11.09
N SER A 114 -11.16 -1.44 -10.83
CA SER A 114 -9.97 -2.18 -10.42
C SER A 114 -9.27 -2.76 -11.64
N ILE A 115 -8.08 -2.26 -11.94
CA ILE A 115 -7.30 -2.67 -13.12
C ILE A 115 -6.48 -3.94 -12.88
N THR A 116 -6.34 -4.37 -11.63
CA THR A 116 -5.55 -5.51 -11.19
C THR A 116 -6.39 -6.68 -10.66
N GLY A 117 -7.65 -6.75 -11.09
CA GLY A 117 -8.56 -7.81 -10.66
C GLY A 117 -9.34 -7.47 -9.39
N LYS A 118 -9.83 -8.52 -8.76
CA LYS A 118 -10.64 -8.43 -7.55
C LYS A 118 -9.82 -7.90 -6.38
N PRO A 119 -10.30 -6.92 -5.62
CA PRO A 119 -9.61 -6.43 -4.43
C PRO A 119 -9.59 -7.49 -3.33
N TYR A 120 -8.75 -7.29 -2.31
CA TYR A 120 -8.71 -8.19 -1.16
C TYR A 120 -10.03 -8.14 -0.36
N ASP A 121 -10.31 -9.21 0.39
CA ASP A 121 -11.59 -9.52 1.00
C ASP A 121 -12.23 -8.39 1.82
N THR A 122 -11.44 -7.70 2.66
CA THR A 122 -11.98 -6.60 3.49
C THR A 122 -12.43 -5.37 2.68
N LEU A 123 -11.90 -5.17 1.46
CA LEU A 123 -12.39 -4.12 0.57
C LEU A 123 -13.62 -4.53 -0.23
N GLU A 124 -13.84 -5.83 -0.43
CA GLU A 124 -15.03 -6.31 -1.12
C GLU A 124 -16.32 -5.85 -0.42
N GLU A 125 -16.37 -5.93 0.90
CA GLU A 125 -17.50 -5.45 1.69
C GLU A 125 -17.65 -3.91 1.62
N VAL A 126 -16.53 -3.18 1.68
CA VAL A 126 -16.53 -1.71 1.55
C VAL A 126 -17.09 -1.27 0.19
N ILE A 127 -16.70 -1.97 -0.86
CA ILE A 127 -17.17 -1.67 -2.23
C ILE A 127 -18.62 -2.15 -2.43
N GLY A 128 -19.01 -3.26 -1.80
CA GLY A 128 -20.30 -3.91 -1.97
C GLY A 128 -20.29 -4.99 -3.04
N ILE A 129 -19.11 -5.62 -3.29
CA ILE A 129 -18.97 -6.82 -4.13
C ILE A 129 -19.46 -8.05 -3.35
N SER A 130 -19.25 -8.05 -2.04
CA SER A 130 -19.70 -9.07 -1.09
C SER A 130 -20.39 -8.39 0.10
N GLY A 131 -21.04 -9.17 0.97
CA GLY A 131 -21.77 -8.71 2.12
C GLY A 131 -23.27 -8.51 1.86
N GLU A 132 -23.98 -8.08 2.89
CA GLU A 132 -25.44 -7.86 2.82
C GLU A 132 -25.74 -6.43 2.31
N PRO A 133 -26.68 -6.26 1.37
CA PRO A 133 -27.13 -4.94 0.93
C PRO A 133 -27.66 -4.11 2.10
N GLY A 134 -27.39 -2.80 2.09
CA GLY A 134 -27.83 -1.89 3.13
C GLY A 134 -26.85 -1.72 4.30
N ASN A 135 -25.65 -2.31 4.21
CA ASN A 135 -24.60 -2.18 5.23
C ASN A 135 -23.76 -0.91 5.10
N GLY A 136 -24.08 -0.03 4.15
CA GLY A 136 -23.37 1.24 3.94
C GLY A 136 -22.15 1.10 3.01
N SER A 137 -22.14 0.12 2.13
CA SER A 137 -21.11 -0.05 1.09
C SER A 137 -21.19 1.04 0.02
N LEU A 138 -20.15 1.18 -0.80
CA LEU A 138 -20.17 2.10 -1.95
C LEU A 138 -21.34 1.77 -2.92
N ALA A 139 -21.67 0.50 -3.10
CA ALA A 139 -22.80 0.07 -3.91
C ALA A 139 -24.14 0.57 -3.36
N ASP A 140 -24.31 0.59 -2.04
CA ASP A 140 -25.52 1.14 -1.40
C ASP A 140 -25.68 2.65 -1.63
N PHE A 141 -24.58 3.35 -1.83
CA PHE A 141 -24.55 4.77 -2.20
C PHE A 141 -24.59 4.99 -3.73
N GLY A 142 -24.82 3.94 -4.52
CA GLY A 142 -24.99 4.04 -5.96
C GLY A 142 -23.69 4.16 -6.74
N VAL A 143 -22.55 3.83 -6.16
CA VAL A 143 -21.28 3.70 -6.88
C VAL A 143 -21.23 2.34 -7.57
N LYS A 144 -20.78 2.32 -8.83
CA LYS A 144 -20.61 1.09 -9.61
C LYS A 144 -19.18 0.59 -9.51
N TYR A 145 -19.01 -0.72 -9.57
CA TYR A 145 -17.72 -1.37 -9.61
C TYR A 145 -17.52 -2.15 -10.90
N ILE A 146 -16.33 -2.05 -11.48
CA ILE A 146 -15.86 -2.81 -12.64
C ILE A 146 -14.45 -3.30 -12.33
N GLN A 147 -14.06 -4.47 -12.82
CA GLN A 147 -12.69 -4.97 -12.76
C GLN A 147 -12.24 -5.53 -14.10
N SER A 148 -10.92 -5.56 -14.29
CA SER A 148 -10.23 -6.32 -15.32
C SER A 148 -9.26 -7.28 -14.63
N ASP A 149 -9.30 -8.55 -14.98
CA ASP A 149 -8.42 -9.55 -14.37
C ASP A 149 -7.02 -9.50 -14.98
N LEU A 150 -6.02 -9.90 -14.19
CA LEU A 150 -4.64 -9.99 -14.66
C LEU A 150 -4.48 -11.11 -15.70
N ILE A 151 -3.57 -10.92 -16.66
CA ILE A 151 -3.10 -11.96 -17.58
C ILE A 151 -1.64 -12.23 -17.26
N ASP A 152 -1.32 -13.48 -16.96
CA ASP A 152 0.04 -13.93 -16.60
C ASP A 152 0.70 -13.10 -15.49
N GLY A 153 -0.11 -12.55 -14.56
CA GLY A 153 0.35 -11.74 -13.45
C GLY A 153 0.61 -10.27 -13.78
N ASP A 154 0.26 -9.82 -14.98
CA ASP A 154 0.36 -8.42 -15.40
C ASP A 154 -1.01 -7.86 -15.78
N VAL A 155 -1.09 -6.53 -15.88
CA VAL A 155 -2.31 -5.82 -16.26
C VAL A 155 -2.74 -6.20 -17.67
N ASN A 156 -4.02 -6.52 -17.85
CA ASN A 156 -4.63 -6.69 -19.17
C ASN A 156 -4.88 -5.31 -19.81
N TYR A 157 -3.86 -4.76 -20.45
CA TYR A 157 -3.91 -3.40 -21.02
C TYR A 157 -4.98 -3.24 -22.10
N GLU A 158 -5.25 -4.28 -22.90
CA GLU A 158 -6.27 -4.23 -23.97
C GLU A 158 -7.68 -4.09 -23.39
N GLU A 159 -8.00 -4.91 -22.39
CA GLU A 159 -9.28 -4.84 -21.71
C GLU A 159 -9.44 -3.56 -20.89
N ALA A 160 -8.38 -3.17 -20.18
CA ALA A 160 -8.35 -1.93 -19.40
C ALA A 160 -8.58 -0.71 -20.29
N GLU A 161 -7.91 -0.61 -21.44
CA GLU A 161 -8.11 0.47 -22.40
C GLU A 161 -9.56 0.49 -22.92
N LYS A 162 -10.13 -0.68 -23.26
CA LYS A 162 -11.52 -0.80 -23.70
C LYS A 162 -12.48 -0.29 -22.64
N ILE A 163 -12.32 -0.75 -21.37
CA ILE A 163 -13.16 -0.32 -20.26
C ILE A 163 -13.10 1.20 -20.06
N LEU A 164 -11.88 1.77 -20.10
CA LEU A 164 -11.67 3.22 -19.95
C LEU A 164 -12.28 4.05 -21.09
N ARG A 165 -12.33 3.52 -22.32
CA ARG A 165 -12.96 4.19 -23.46
C ARG A 165 -14.49 4.10 -23.45
N GLU A 166 -15.04 2.99 -22.99
CA GLU A 166 -16.47 2.72 -23.02
C GLU A 166 -17.21 3.28 -21.78
N ASN A 167 -16.49 3.58 -20.69
CA ASN A 167 -17.06 3.99 -19.42
C ASN A 167 -16.48 5.32 -18.92
N LYS A 168 -17.30 6.11 -18.25
CA LYS A 168 -16.84 7.29 -17.54
C LYS A 168 -16.31 6.89 -16.16
N ILE A 169 -15.09 6.36 -16.14
CA ILE A 169 -14.43 5.97 -14.91
C ILE A 169 -14.06 7.20 -14.08
N ARG A 170 -14.38 7.18 -12.79
CA ARG A 170 -14.03 8.25 -11.85
C ARG A 170 -12.74 7.95 -11.10
N LEU A 171 -12.53 6.71 -10.72
CA LEU A 171 -11.36 6.26 -9.96
C LEU A 171 -10.88 4.91 -10.49
N VAL A 172 -9.58 4.81 -10.72
CA VAL A 172 -8.89 3.54 -10.99
C VAL A 172 -8.14 3.14 -9.73
N THR A 173 -8.26 1.89 -9.32
CA THR A 173 -7.49 1.32 -8.22
C THR A 173 -6.55 0.23 -8.71
N ILE A 174 -5.37 0.18 -8.09
CA ILE A 174 -4.31 -0.82 -8.31
C ILE A 174 -4.00 -1.44 -6.95
N GLN A 175 -3.93 -2.77 -6.88
CA GLN A 175 -3.71 -3.49 -5.64
C GLN A 175 -2.73 -4.66 -5.84
#